data_b43d6aade42af362a6cf1706eb306d8c
#
_entry.id   b43d6aade42af362a6cf1706eb306d8c
#
_cell.length_a   1.000
_cell.length_b   1.000
_cell.length_c   1.000
_cell.angle_alpha   90.00
_cell.angle_beta   90.00
_cell.angle_gamma   90.00
#
_symmetry.space_group_name_H-M   'P 1'
#
loop_
_entity.id
_entity.type
_entity.pdbx_description
1 polymer ?
#
loop_
_entity_poly.entity_id
_entity_poly.type
_entity_poly.pdbx_seq_one_letter_code
_entity_poly.pdbx_strand_id
1 'polypeptide(L)'
;IRNQHRFISSSAIMTAKRYRDMNIQIFGKAKCFDTKKAERYFKERRIKFQSIDLLSKGMSKGEFNSVSAAVGGYEKLIDTSSKAYKDSTLQYLAYEDDKIEKLLENPAMFKTPIVRNGRQATVGYCPDVWKTWE
;
A
#
# COMPACT_ATOMS: atom_id res chain seq x y z
N ILE A 1 -22.69 25.22 -11.38
CA ILE A 1 -22.08 24.78 -11.08
C ILE A 1 -22.14 24.44 -10.84
N ARG A 2 -22.51 24.89 -11.14
CA ARG A 2 -22.02 24.51 -10.93
C ARG A 2 -21.63 24.55 -10.84
N ASN A 3 -21.89 25.26 -11.37
CA ASN A 3 -21.11 25.23 -11.30
C ASN A 3 -20.67 25.47 -11.21
N GLN A 4 -20.46 26.16 -11.41
CA GLN A 4 -19.66 26.35 -11.36
C GLN A 4 -19.41 26.71 -10.87
N HIS A 5 -19.78 27.27 -10.90
CA HIS A 5 -19.24 27.44 -10.44
C HIS A 5 -18.84 27.65 -10.03
N ARG A 6 -18.59 28.22 -9.83
CA ARG A 6 -17.97 28.38 -9.61
C ARG A 6 -17.07 28.19 -9.40
N PHE A 7 -16.25 28.76 -9.53
CA PHE A 7 -15.26 28.45 -9.65
C PHE A 7 -14.14 28.32 -9.16
N ILE A 8 -13.72 28.92 -9.27
CA ILE A 8 -12.42 29.03 -8.64
C ILE A 8 -12.39 28.29 -7.33
N SER A 9 -13.17 28.72 -6.48
CA SER A 9 -13.31 28.03 -5.21
C SER A 9 -13.79 26.61 -5.40
N SER A 10 -14.43 26.29 -6.53
CA SER A 10 -14.87 24.94 -6.78
C SER A 10 -13.69 23.99 -6.99
N SER A 11 -12.59 24.45 -7.57
CA SER A 11 -11.39 23.65 -7.72
C SER A 11 -10.77 23.32 -6.35
N ALA A 12 -10.66 24.32 -5.49
CA ALA A 12 -10.13 24.12 -4.14
C ALA A 12 -11.03 23.22 -3.29
N ILE A 13 -12.35 23.38 -3.43
CA ILE A 13 -13.32 22.57 -2.72
C ILE A 13 -13.21 21.09 -3.14
N MET A 14 -13.06 20.83 -4.43
CA MET A 14 -12.90 19.48 -4.93
C MET A 14 -11.61 18.82 -4.45
N THR A 15 -10.53 19.58 -4.37
CA THR A 15 -9.27 19.06 -3.84
C THR A 15 -9.41 18.68 -2.37
N ALA A 16 -10.03 19.52 -1.58
CA ALA A 16 -10.27 19.23 -0.16
C ALA A 16 -11.16 18.01 0.02
N LYS A 17 -12.17 17.85 -0.84
CA LYS A 17 -13.05 16.70 -0.81
C LYS A 17 -12.30 15.41 -1.13
N ARG A 18 -11.41 15.46 -2.12
CA ARG A 18 -10.58 14.30 -2.46
C ARG A 18 -9.73 13.85 -1.29
N TYR A 19 -9.12 14.78 -0.59
CA TYR A 19 -8.30 14.45 0.59
C TYR A 19 -9.14 13.79 1.67
N ARG A 20 -10.36 14.26 1.90
CA ARG A 20 -11.24 13.66 2.91
C ARG A 20 -11.72 12.27 2.52
N ASP A 21 -11.87 12.02 1.21
CA ASP A 21 -12.32 10.73 0.69
C ASP A 21 -11.20 9.71 0.60
N MET A 22 -9.94 10.14 0.72
CA MET A 22 -8.80 9.23 0.68
C MET A 22 -8.71 8.43 1.98
N ASN A 23 -8.47 7.14 1.83
CA ASN A 23 -8.27 6.23 2.94
C ASN A 23 -6.92 5.55 2.79
N ILE A 24 -5.88 6.25 3.20
CA ILE A 24 -4.51 5.80 3.01
C ILE A 24 -4.10 4.87 4.15
N GLN A 25 -3.63 3.69 3.78
CA GLN A 25 -3.03 2.73 4.69
C GLN A 25 -1.63 2.42 4.20
N ILE A 26 -0.64 2.50 5.08
CA ILE A 26 0.74 2.20 4.74
C ILE A 26 1.17 0.97 5.53
N PHE A 27 1.29 -0.16 4.82
CA PHE A 27 1.79 -1.40 5.40
C PHE A 27 3.30 -1.39 5.26
N GLY A 28 4.00 -1.26 6.35
CA GLY A 28 5.43 -1.09 6.29
C GLY A 28 6.19 -1.82 7.39
N LYS A 29 7.50 -1.62 7.40
CA LYS A 29 8.40 -2.16 8.42
C LYS A 29 9.21 -1.01 8.99
N ALA A 30 9.47 -1.07 10.29
CA ALA A 30 10.16 0.02 11.02
C ALA A 30 11.53 0.36 10.44
N LYS A 31 12.24 -0.64 9.91
CA LYS A 31 13.59 -0.44 9.38
C LYS A 31 13.64 -0.20 7.88
N CYS A 32 12.51 -0.05 7.24
CA CYS A 32 12.44 0.18 5.79
C CYS A 32 12.49 1.68 5.48
N PHE A 33 13.50 2.12 4.77
CA PHE A 33 13.64 3.53 4.38
C PHE A 33 12.51 3.99 3.50
N ASP A 34 12.06 3.14 2.58
CA ASP A 34 10.99 3.50 1.66
C ASP A 34 9.66 3.67 2.40
N THR A 35 9.46 2.91 3.48
CA THR A 35 8.30 3.10 4.36
C THR A 35 8.31 4.50 4.97
N LYS A 36 9.47 4.93 5.46
CA LYS A 36 9.62 6.25 6.05
C LYS A 36 9.41 7.35 5.02
N LYS A 37 9.91 7.15 3.80
CA LYS A 37 9.71 8.10 2.70
C LYS A 37 8.23 8.23 2.34
N ALA A 38 7.51 7.11 2.31
CA ALA A 38 6.09 7.11 2.02
C ALA A 38 5.31 7.88 3.09
N GLU A 39 5.60 7.61 4.36
CA GLU A 39 4.96 8.32 5.47
C GLU A 39 5.23 9.81 5.40
N ARG A 40 6.46 10.19 5.09
CA ARG A 40 6.83 11.59 4.94
C ARG A 40 6.06 12.26 3.80
N TYR A 41 5.92 11.55 2.68
CA TYR A 41 5.21 12.07 1.51
C TYR A 41 3.80 12.52 1.90
N PHE A 42 3.04 11.64 2.55
CA PHE A 42 1.66 11.97 2.94
C PHE A 42 1.60 12.99 4.07
N LYS A 43 2.53 12.91 5.00
CA LYS A 43 2.59 13.84 6.13
C LYS A 43 2.86 15.27 5.66
N GLU A 44 3.78 15.45 4.74
CA GLU A 44 4.12 16.77 4.19
C GLU A 44 2.97 17.37 3.41
N ARG A 45 2.12 16.54 2.83
CA ARG A 45 0.95 16.98 2.08
C ARG A 45 -0.29 17.08 2.95
N ARG A 46 -0.14 16.82 4.25
CA ARG A 46 -1.23 16.88 5.23
C ARG A 46 -2.37 15.91 4.90
N ILE A 47 -2.02 14.79 4.29
CA ILE A 47 -2.95 13.70 4.00
C ILE A 47 -2.89 12.71 5.14
N LYS A 48 -4.01 12.45 5.77
CA LYS A 48 -4.07 11.49 6.87
C LYS A 48 -3.85 10.08 6.36
N PHE A 49 -3.12 9.29 7.13
CA PHE A 49 -2.88 7.89 6.79
C PHE A 49 -2.81 7.06 8.05
N GLN A 50 -3.04 5.76 7.88
CA GLN A 50 -2.89 4.77 8.94
C GLN A 50 -1.60 4.01 8.68
N SER A 51 -0.71 3.99 9.66
CA SER A 51 0.54 3.25 9.57
C SER A 51 0.35 1.88 10.22
N ILE A 52 0.62 0.83 9.48
CA ILE A 52 0.46 -0.55 9.93
C ILE A 52 1.80 -1.26 9.89
N ASP A 53 2.25 -1.76 11.03
CA ASP A 53 3.49 -2.52 11.10
C ASP A 53 3.19 -3.98 10.72
N LEU A 54 3.68 -4.39 9.55
CA LEU A 54 3.45 -5.74 9.03
C LEU A 54 4.02 -6.82 9.94
N LEU A 55 5.14 -6.56 10.60
CA LEU A 55 5.76 -7.57 11.45
C LEU A 55 4.98 -7.82 12.73
N SER A 56 4.22 -6.83 13.18
CA SER A 56 3.43 -6.90 14.41
C SER A 56 1.98 -7.31 14.14
N LYS A 57 1.34 -6.71 13.14
CA LYS A 57 -0.08 -6.94 12.85
C LYS A 57 -0.34 -7.85 11.65
N GLY A 58 0.61 -7.96 10.74
CA GLY A 58 0.41 -8.69 9.51
C GLY A 58 -0.62 -8.04 8.60
N MET A 59 -1.14 -8.82 7.67
CA MET A 59 -2.15 -8.39 6.71
C MET A 59 -3.26 -9.43 6.69
N SER A 60 -4.50 -9.00 6.76
CA SER A 60 -5.63 -9.92 6.66
C SER A 60 -5.76 -10.46 5.23
N LYS A 61 -6.45 -11.56 5.07
CA LYS A 61 -6.65 -12.15 3.75
C LYS A 61 -7.45 -11.21 2.83
N GLY A 62 -8.42 -10.49 3.38
CA GLY A 62 -9.20 -9.50 2.64
C GLY A 62 -8.34 -8.35 2.15
N GLU A 63 -7.49 -7.82 3.02
CA GLU A 63 -6.54 -6.77 2.66
C GLU A 63 -5.56 -7.26 1.59
N PHE A 64 -5.06 -8.47 1.77
CA PHE A 64 -4.14 -9.10 0.82
C PHE A 64 -4.78 -9.24 -0.57
N ASN A 65 -6.02 -9.74 -0.62
CA ASN A 65 -6.72 -9.92 -1.89
C ASN A 65 -6.93 -8.57 -2.60
N SER A 66 -7.28 -7.54 -1.85
CA SER A 66 -7.49 -6.20 -2.41
C SER A 66 -6.19 -5.62 -2.97
N VAL A 67 -5.11 -5.70 -2.21
CA VAL A 67 -3.80 -5.19 -2.62
C VAL A 67 -3.25 -5.99 -3.81
N SER A 68 -3.36 -7.31 -3.74
CA SER A 68 -2.89 -8.21 -4.79
C SER A 68 -3.56 -7.92 -6.12
N ALA A 69 -4.87 -7.73 -6.12
CA ALA A 69 -5.61 -7.37 -7.33
C ALA A 69 -5.18 -6.02 -7.87
N ALA A 70 -4.97 -5.05 -6.99
CA ALA A 70 -4.61 -3.68 -7.38
C ALA A 70 -3.23 -3.59 -8.02
N VAL A 71 -2.26 -4.40 -7.57
CA VAL A 71 -0.89 -4.35 -8.11
C VAL A 71 -0.69 -5.33 -9.28
N GLY A 72 -1.68 -6.15 -9.59
CA GLY A 72 -1.62 -7.07 -10.73
C GLY A 72 -1.03 -8.44 -10.42
N GLY A 73 -1.11 -8.87 -9.17
CA GLY A 73 -0.69 -10.21 -8.77
C GLY A 73 0.08 -10.22 -7.47
N TYR A 74 -0.11 -11.28 -6.69
CA TYR A 74 0.52 -11.38 -5.37
C TYR A 74 2.04 -11.51 -5.44
N GLU A 75 2.59 -11.99 -6.56
CA GLU A 75 4.03 -12.13 -6.73
C GLU A 75 4.75 -10.81 -6.60
N LYS A 76 4.09 -9.72 -6.97
CA LYS A 76 4.67 -8.37 -6.88
C LYS A 76 4.81 -7.89 -5.44
N LEU A 77 4.14 -8.55 -4.50
CA LEU A 77 4.20 -8.21 -3.09
C LEU A 77 5.34 -8.92 -2.35
N ILE A 78 6.00 -9.86 -3.01
CA ILE A 78 7.06 -10.67 -2.39
C ILE A 78 8.43 -10.04 -2.63
N ASP A 79 9.18 -9.83 -1.56
CA ASP A 79 10.57 -9.38 -1.66
C ASP A 79 11.47 -10.61 -1.78
N THR A 80 11.74 -11.00 -3.01
CA THR A 80 12.56 -12.18 -3.30
C THR A 80 14.03 -12.02 -2.94
N SER A 81 14.46 -10.79 -2.67
CA SER A 81 15.82 -10.55 -2.20
C SER A 81 15.94 -10.64 -0.67
N SER A 82 14.83 -10.73 0.05
CA SER A 82 14.85 -10.78 1.51
C SER A 82 15.36 -12.12 2.01
N LYS A 83 15.99 -12.10 3.18
CA LYS A 83 16.41 -13.32 3.85
C LYS A 83 15.22 -14.20 4.19
N ALA A 84 14.11 -13.59 4.61
CA ALA A 84 12.89 -14.31 4.94
C ALA A 84 12.40 -15.16 3.77
N TYR A 85 12.43 -14.60 2.55
CA TYR A 85 12.04 -15.34 1.36
C TYR A 85 13.03 -16.47 1.05
N LYS A 86 14.33 -16.16 1.10
CA LYS A 86 15.39 -17.13 0.77
C LYS A 86 15.39 -18.31 1.74
N ASP A 87 15.08 -18.05 3.00
CA ASP A 87 15.01 -19.11 4.03
C ASP A 87 13.68 -19.85 4.03
N SER A 88 12.69 -19.34 3.28
CA SER A 88 11.36 -19.94 3.23
C SER A 88 11.31 -21.07 2.20
N THR A 89 10.27 -21.90 2.31
CA THR A 89 10.02 -22.96 1.34
C THR A 89 9.01 -22.53 0.28
N LEU A 90 8.67 -21.24 0.24
CA LEU A 90 7.64 -20.70 -0.64
C LEU A 90 7.86 -21.10 -2.10
N GLN A 91 9.10 -20.95 -2.57
CA GLN A 91 9.47 -21.22 -3.96
C GLN A 91 9.29 -22.69 -4.36
N TYR A 92 9.20 -23.60 -3.39
CA TYR A 92 9.05 -25.03 -3.64
C TYR A 92 7.61 -25.51 -3.53
N LEU A 93 6.69 -24.63 -3.14
CA LEU A 93 5.28 -25.00 -3.04
C LEU A 93 4.66 -25.03 -4.44
N ALA A 94 3.83 -26.04 -4.69
CA ALA A 94 3.23 -26.26 -6.00
C ALA A 94 1.95 -25.45 -6.21
N TYR A 95 1.20 -25.23 -5.16
CA TYR A 95 -0.12 -24.60 -5.26
C TYR A 95 -0.12 -23.16 -4.79
N GLU A 96 -0.83 -22.31 -5.53
CA GLU A 96 -0.92 -20.88 -5.24
C GLU A 96 -1.52 -20.62 -3.85
N ASP A 97 -2.57 -21.36 -3.48
CA ASP A 97 -3.21 -21.18 -2.18
C ASP A 97 -2.24 -21.44 -1.03
N ASP A 98 -1.38 -22.44 -1.18
CA ASP A 98 -0.37 -22.76 -0.17
C ASP A 98 0.69 -21.67 -0.08
N LYS A 99 1.06 -21.08 -1.22
CA LYS A 99 2.02 -19.98 -1.26
C LYS A 99 1.46 -18.75 -0.57
N ILE A 100 0.21 -18.43 -0.82
CA ILE A 100 -0.46 -17.28 -0.22
C ILE A 100 -0.57 -17.46 1.29
N GLU A 101 -0.95 -18.64 1.73
CA GLU A 101 -1.05 -18.95 3.16
C GLU A 101 0.30 -18.76 3.84
N LYS A 102 1.36 -19.28 3.23
CA LYS A 102 2.70 -19.18 3.77
C LYS A 102 3.16 -17.73 3.85
N LEU A 103 2.86 -16.95 2.82
CA LEU A 103 3.20 -15.55 2.75
C LEU A 103 2.50 -14.76 3.88
N LEU A 104 1.22 -15.02 4.09
CA LEU A 104 0.45 -14.35 5.14
C LEU A 104 0.93 -14.74 6.55
N GLU A 105 1.43 -15.95 6.72
CA GLU A 105 2.01 -16.40 7.99
C GLU A 105 3.36 -15.76 8.28
N ASN A 106 4.03 -15.26 7.25
CA ASN A 106 5.38 -14.70 7.40
C ASN A 106 5.47 -13.32 6.73
N PRO A 107 4.94 -12.27 7.39
CA PRO A 107 4.92 -10.93 6.81
C PRO A 107 6.28 -10.34 6.48
N ALA A 108 7.36 -10.90 7.03
CA ALA A 108 8.71 -10.44 6.70
C ALA A 108 9.06 -10.62 5.23
N MET A 109 8.34 -11.49 4.52
CA MET A 109 8.54 -11.69 3.08
C MET A 109 7.92 -10.62 2.20
N PHE A 110 7.05 -9.78 2.74
CA PHE A 110 6.42 -8.72 1.96
C PHE A 110 7.41 -7.63 1.59
N LYS A 111 7.29 -7.16 0.36
CA LYS A 111 8.00 -5.97 -0.10
C LYS A 111 7.31 -4.73 0.47
N THR A 112 8.05 -3.81 1.03
CA THR A 112 7.48 -2.63 1.69
C THR A 112 8.02 -1.35 1.09
N PRO A 113 7.27 -0.25 1.21
CA PRO A 113 5.93 -0.16 1.77
C PRO A 113 4.85 -0.61 0.79
N ILE A 114 3.74 -1.08 1.30
CA ILE A 114 2.53 -1.30 0.50
C ILE A 114 1.58 -0.18 0.88
N VAL A 115 1.29 0.70 -0.07
CA VAL A 115 0.42 1.86 0.17
C VAL A 115 -0.91 1.60 -0.51
N ARG A 116 -1.96 1.64 0.27
CA ARG A 116 -3.32 1.35 -0.19
C ARG A 116 -4.20 2.58 -0.07
N ASN A 117 -5.01 2.83 -1.09
CA ASN A 117 -6.04 3.86 -1.08
C ASN A 117 -7.32 3.25 -1.61
N GLY A 118 -8.16 2.71 -0.71
CA GLY A 118 -9.35 2.00 -1.11
C GLY A 118 -9.03 0.77 -1.95
N ARG A 119 -9.40 0.81 -3.21
CA ARG A 119 -9.12 -0.30 -4.15
C ARG A 119 -7.80 -0.17 -4.88
N GLN A 120 -7.13 0.97 -4.72
CA GLN A 120 -5.84 1.22 -5.36
C GLN A 120 -4.72 0.88 -4.39
N ALA A 121 -3.61 0.42 -4.93
CA ALA A 121 -2.44 0.12 -4.11
C ALA A 121 -1.16 0.18 -4.92
N THR A 122 -0.06 0.44 -4.23
CA THR A 122 1.28 0.44 -4.82
C THR A 122 2.22 -0.30 -3.91
N VAL A 123 3.33 -0.78 -4.49
CA VAL A 123 4.41 -1.42 -3.75
C VAL A 123 5.67 -0.59 -3.96
N GLY A 124 6.32 -0.24 -2.86
CA GLY A 124 7.53 0.58 -2.89
C GLY A 124 7.21 2.06 -2.84
N TYR A 125 8.20 2.88 -3.09
CA TYR A 125 8.07 4.33 -3.07
C TYR A 125 7.60 4.81 -4.45
N CYS A 126 6.33 5.17 -4.55
CA CYS A 126 5.68 5.50 -5.82
C CYS A 126 4.98 6.86 -5.79
N PRO A 127 5.70 7.97 -5.57
CA PRO A 127 5.08 9.28 -5.45
C PRO A 127 4.34 9.71 -6.72
N ASP A 128 4.81 9.27 -7.89
CA ASP A 128 4.17 9.62 -9.16
C ASP A 128 2.76 9.04 -9.27
N VAL A 129 2.56 7.84 -8.74
CA VAL A 129 1.24 7.22 -8.71
C VAL A 129 0.37 7.90 -7.65
N TRP A 130 0.93 8.17 -6.48
CA TRP A 130 0.18 8.79 -5.38
C TRP A 130 -0.33 10.18 -5.74
N LYS A 131 0.39 10.90 -6.58
CA LYS A 131 -0.07 12.21 -7.08
C LYS A 131 -1.38 12.09 -7.83
N THR A 132 -1.59 10.98 -8.52
CA THR A 132 -2.82 10.77 -9.29
C THR A 132 -4.03 10.51 -8.40
N TRP A 133 -3.81 10.20 -7.14
CA TRP A 133 -4.89 9.97 -6.18
C TRP A 133 -5.45 11.26 -5.59
N GLU A 134 -4.69 12.34 -5.65
CA GLU A 134 -5.05 13.64 -5.08
C GLU A 134 -6.08 14.38 -5.91
#